data_ac83f52a334714c4178949414316976f
#
_entry.id   ac83f52a334714c4178949414316976f
#
_cell.length_a   1.000
_cell.length_b   1.000
_cell.length_c   1.000
_cell.angle_alpha   90.00
_cell.angle_beta   90.00
_cell.angle_gamma   90.00
#
_symmetry.space_group_name_H-M   'P 1'
#
loop_
_entity.id
_entity.type
_entity.pdbx_description
1 polymer ?
#
loop_
_entity_poly.entity_id
_entity_poly.type
_entity_poly.pdbx_seq_one_letter_code
_entity_poly.pdbx_strand_id
1 'polypeptide(L)'
;MKRVLFLTTVLLMAISTSMSFAQTDADNFYKSNAVNVEKVSFLNQYKMRVGGNLFLPKDMKAGEKYPAIIVGHPMGAVKEQSANLYATKLAERGFVTLSLDLSFWGESEGEPRNAVLPDVYSEDFSAAMDFLGTRPFINRERIG
;
A
#
# COMPACT_ATOMS: atom_id res chain seq x y z
N MET A 1 -35.42 -45.87 -20.38
CA MET A 1 -34.05 -45.39 -20.71
C MET A 1 -33.99 -43.95 -21.19
N LYS A 2 -34.86 -43.42 -22.05
CA LYS A 2 -34.81 -42.03 -22.57
C LYS A 2 -35.04 -40.93 -21.49
N ARG A 3 -35.86 -41.18 -20.45
CA ARG A 3 -36.15 -40.21 -19.39
C ARG A 3 -34.99 -40.03 -18.37
N VAL A 4 -34.23 -41.07 -18.11
CA VAL A 4 -33.08 -41.03 -17.20
C VAL A 4 -31.91 -40.27 -17.84
N LEU A 5 -31.72 -40.43 -19.15
CA LEU A 5 -30.67 -39.72 -19.90
C LEU A 5 -30.92 -38.23 -19.95
N PHE A 6 -32.19 -37.78 -20.02
CA PHE A 6 -32.55 -36.36 -20.04
C PHE A 6 -32.30 -35.66 -18.67
N LEU A 7 -32.60 -36.37 -17.58
CA LEU A 7 -32.37 -35.86 -16.22
C LEU A 7 -30.86 -35.74 -15.87
N THR A 8 -30.06 -36.69 -16.36
CA THR A 8 -28.59 -36.61 -16.15
C THR A 8 -27.95 -35.49 -16.96
N THR A 9 -28.43 -35.20 -18.17
CA THR A 9 -27.93 -34.12 -19.01
C THR A 9 -28.28 -32.74 -18.42
N VAL A 10 -29.48 -32.58 -17.88
CA VAL A 10 -29.89 -31.33 -17.21
C VAL A 10 -29.14 -31.13 -15.91
N LEU A 11 -28.86 -32.18 -15.14
CA LEU A 11 -28.08 -32.09 -13.91
C LEU A 11 -26.60 -31.75 -14.19
N LEU A 12 -26.00 -32.27 -15.27
CA LEU A 12 -24.64 -31.88 -15.67
C LEU A 12 -24.55 -30.41 -16.15
N MET A 13 -25.57 -29.88 -16.83
CA MET A 13 -25.64 -28.48 -17.23
C MET A 13 -25.81 -27.52 -16.05
N ALA A 14 -26.50 -27.93 -14.98
CA ALA A 14 -26.69 -27.12 -13.80
C ALA A 14 -25.40 -26.94 -12.94
N ILE A 15 -24.45 -27.89 -13.07
CA ILE A 15 -23.17 -27.80 -12.33
C ILE A 15 -22.15 -26.91 -13.04
N SER A 16 -22.31 -26.63 -14.33
CA SER A 16 -21.37 -25.83 -15.12
C SER A 16 -21.61 -24.31 -15.07
N THR A 17 -22.64 -23.83 -14.36
CA THR A 17 -22.99 -22.41 -14.32
C THR A 17 -22.56 -21.66 -13.02
N SER A 18 -21.87 -22.31 -12.10
CA SER A 18 -21.54 -21.70 -10.80
C SER A 18 -20.06 -21.41 -10.55
N MET A 19 -19.25 -21.26 -11.58
CA MET A 19 -17.85 -20.80 -11.42
C MET A 19 -17.57 -19.57 -12.26
N SER A 20 -18.36 -18.53 -12.10
CA SER A 20 -17.93 -17.18 -12.43
C SER A 20 -17.49 -16.51 -11.13
N PHE A 21 -16.36 -16.91 -10.59
CA PHE A 21 -15.61 -16.02 -9.70
C PHE A 21 -15.14 -14.88 -10.57
N ALA A 22 -15.79 -13.73 -10.45
CA ALA A 22 -15.17 -12.49 -10.86
C ALA A 22 -13.91 -12.34 -9.99
N GLN A 23 -12.80 -12.84 -10.46
CA GLN A 23 -11.49 -12.50 -9.93
C GLN A 23 -11.28 -11.05 -10.31
N THR A 24 -11.68 -10.15 -9.40
CA THR A 24 -11.27 -8.76 -9.49
C THR A 24 -9.81 -8.76 -9.12
N ASP A 25 -8.94 -8.83 -10.12
CA ASP A 25 -7.52 -8.67 -9.92
C ASP A 25 -7.29 -7.32 -9.23
N ALA A 26 -6.56 -7.34 -8.12
CA ALA A 26 -6.18 -6.11 -7.44
C ALA A 26 -5.28 -5.29 -8.38
N ASP A 27 -5.74 -4.11 -8.78
CA ASP A 27 -4.95 -3.20 -9.58
C ASP A 27 -3.93 -2.49 -8.69
N ASN A 28 -2.74 -3.05 -8.58
CA ASN A 28 -1.64 -2.47 -7.82
C ASN A 28 -1.16 -1.12 -8.37
N PHE A 29 -1.48 -0.81 -9.63
CA PHE A 29 -1.15 0.46 -10.28
C PHE A 29 -2.32 1.45 -10.29
N TYR A 30 -3.37 1.17 -9.53
CA TYR A 30 -4.51 2.04 -9.37
C TYR A 30 -4.11 3.46 -9.00
N LYS A 31 -4.66 4.45 -9.69
CA LYS A 31 -4.47 5.87 -9.41
C LYS A 31 -5.81 6.52 -9.08
N SER A 32 -5.83 7.34 -8.04
CA SER A 32 -7.03 8.07 -7.63
C SER A 32 -7.00 9.51 -8.12
N ASN A 33 -8.13 9.97 -8.64
CA ASN A 33 -8.30 11.39 -8.95
C ASN A 33 -8.53 12.25 -7.70
N ALA A 34 -8.81 11.65 -6.54
CA ALA A 34 -9.03 12.33 -5.26
C ALA A 34 -7.75 12.47 -4.42
N VAL A 35 -6.61 11.96 -4.89
CA VAL A 35 -5.36 11.90 -4.13
C VAL A 35 -4.23 12.53 -4.94
N ASN A 36 -3.44 13.39 -4.29
CA ASN A 36 -2.14 13.83 -4.80
C ASN A 36 -1.04 12.91 -4.28
N VAL A 37 -0.07 12.59 -5.15
CA VAL A 37 1.08 11.74 -4.78
C VAL A 37 2.36 12.51 -5.00
N GLU A 38 3.19 12.56 -3.96
CA GLU A 38 4.49 13.23 -3.97
C GLU A 38 5.60 12.23 -3.63
N LYS A 39 6.66 12.20 -4.44
CA LYS A 39 7.86 11.44 -4.09
C LYS A 39 8.59 12.14 -2.95
N VAL A 40 8.94 11.39 -1.93
CA VAL A 40 9.65 11.88 -0.75
C VAL A 40 10.84 10.98 -0.42
N SER A 41 11.79 11.53 0.34
CA SER A 41 12.85 10.72 0.94
C SER A 41 13.28 11.33 2.26
N PHE A 42 13.78 10.49 3.15
CA PHE A 42 14.29 10.87 4.46
C PHE A 42 15.43 9.92 4.85
N LEU A 43 16.20 10.30 5.87
CA LEU A 43 17.29 9.47 6.37
C LEU A 43 16.83 8.71 7.61
N ASN A 44 17.20 7.42 7.71
CA ASN A 44 17.12 6.67 8.95
C ASN A 44 18.36 6.95 9.84
N GLN A 45 18.39 6.38 11.06
CA GLN A 45 19.53 6.59 11.99
C GLN A 45 20.86 6.07 11.43
N TYR A 46 20.84 5.11 10.53
CA TYR A 46 22.03 4.58 9.85
C TYR A 46 22.50 5.46 8.69
N LYS A 47 21.87 6.63 8.50
CA LYS A 47 22.14 7.58 7.41
C LYS A 47 21.86 7.00 6.00
N MET A 48 21.08 5.95 5.93
CA MET A 48 20.57 5.44 4.65
C MET A 48 19.34 6.24 4.25
N ARG A 49 19.27 6.62 2.98
CA ARG A 49 18.09 7.28 2.43
C ARG A 49 16.98 6.25 2.20
N VAL A 50 15.83 6.51 2.79
CA VAL A 50 14.59 5.75 2.60
C VAL A 50 13.72 6.51 1.60
N GLY A 51 13.34 5.86 0.52
CA GLY A 51 12.45 6.41 -0.52
C GLY A 51 11.00 6.07 -0.26
N GLY A 52 10.10 7.01 -0.52
CA GLY A 52 8.67 6.83 -0.30
C GLY A 52 7.79 7.65 -1.23
N ASN A 53 6.50 7.35 -1.20
CA ASN A 53 5.44 8.13 -1.83
C ASN A 53 4.48 8.62 -0.75
N LEU A 54 4.29 9.93 -0.67
CA LEU A 54 3.35 10.58 0.23
C LEU A 54 2.05 10.83 -0.53
N PHE A 55 0.94 10.33 0.02
CA PHE A 55 -0.40 10.44 -0.57
C PHE A 55 -1.22 11.41 0.26
N LEU A 56 -1.70 12.46 -0.38
CA LEU A 56 -2.45 13.55 0.24
C LEU A 56 -3.85 13.61 -0.35
N PRO A 57 -4.92 13.49 0.47
CA PRO A 57 -6.27 13.79 0.02
C PRO A 57 -6.35 15.19 -0.59
N LYS A 58 -7.03 15.36 -1.73
CA LYS A 58 -7.13 16.68 -2.40
C LYS A 58 -8.04 17.66 -1.67
N ASP A 59 -8.94 17.17 -0.83
CA ASP A 59 -9.89 17.94 -0.05
C ASP A 59 -9.36 18.40 1.33
N MET A 60 -8.05 18.25 1.56
CA MET A 60 -7.41 18.74 2.79
C MET A 60 -7.59 20.25 2.94
N LYS A 61 -7.99 20.67 4.15
CA LYS A 61 -8.21 22.06 4.49
C LYS A 61 -6.98 22.67 5.15
N ALA A 62 -6.69 23.89 4.77
CA ALA A 62 -5.56 24.63 5.37
C ALA A 62 -5.77 24.79 6.89
N GLY A 63 -4.72 24.53 7.66
CA GLY A 63 -4.72 24.65 9.12
C GLY A 63 -5.31 23.45 9.88
N GLU A 64 -5.92 22.49 9.21
CA GLU A 64 -6.34 21.24 9.84
C GLU A 64 -5.19 20.23 9.94
N LYS A 65 -5.27 19.34 10.94
CA LYS A 65 -4.31 18.25 11.14
C LYS A 65 -4.98 16.90 10.90
N TYR A 66 -4.31 16.07 10.14
CA TYR A 66 -4.80 14.78 9.67
C TYR A 66 -4.09 13.61 10.34
N PRO A 67 -4.78 12.50 10.60
CA PRO A 67 -4.13 11.26 10.99
C PRO A 67 -3.29 10.73 9.83
N ALA A 68 -2.19 10.05 10.14
CA ALA A 68 -1.32 9.48 9.13
C ALA A 68 -1.13 7.97 9.30
N ILE A 69 -0.91 7.28 8.19
CA ILE A 69 -0.65 5.83 8.16
C ILE A 69 0.57 5.56 7.29
N ILE A 70 1.51 4.79 7.82
CA ILE A 70 2.69 4.32 7.10
C ILE A 70 2.42 2.91 6.58
N VAL A 71 2.69 2.69 5.30
CA VAL A 71 2.43 1.42 4.62
C VAL A 71 3.74 0.86 4.09
N GLY A 72 4.20 -0.23 4.68
CA GLY A 72 5.34 -0.99 4.17
C GLY A 72 4.92 -2.01 3.13
N HIS A 73 5.87 -2.42 2.30
CA HIS A 73 5.67 -3.52 1.36
C HIS A 73 5.97 -4.88 2.01
N PRO A 74 5.40 -5.99 1.52
CA PRO A 74 5.77 -7.33 1.97
C PRO A 74 7.21 -7.67 1.57
N MET A 75 7.81 -8.65 2.26
CA MET A 75 9.16 -9.12 1.95
C MET A 75 9.29 -9.50 0.47
N GLY A 76 10.36 -9.05 -0.17
CA GLY A 76 10.62 -9.32 -1.59
C GLY A 76 9.85 -8.45 -2.58
N ALA A 77 9.18 -7.39 -2.10
CA ALA A 77 8.43 -6.46 -2.92
C ALA A 77 9.04 -5.04 -2.89
N VAL A 78 8.38 -4.10 -3.54
CA VAL A 78 8.64 -2.66 -3.50
C VAL A 78 7.33 -1.90 -3.33
N LYS A 79 7.41 -0.63 -2.93
CA LYS A 79 6.24 0.21 -2.64
C LYS A 79 5.27 0.36 -3.80
N GLU A 80 5.75 0.31 -5.05
CA GLU A 80 4.92 0.45 -6.26
C GLU A 80 3.93 -0.70 -6.46
N GLN A 81 4.07 -1.77 -5.72
CA GLN A 81 3.16 -2.91 -5.75
C GLN A 81 1.98 -2.68 -4.77
N SER A 82 1.71 -3.62 -3.88
CA SER A 82 0.55 -3.54 -2.98
C SER A 82 0.57 -2.32 -2.04
N ALA A 83 1.73 -1.85 -1.59
CA ALA A 83 1.81 -0.74 -0.64
C ALA A 83 1.20 0.56 -1.19
N ASN A 84 1.48 0.90 -2.43
CA ASN A 84 0.88 2.08 -3.08
C ASN A 84 -0.65 1.95 -3.22
N LEU A 85 -1.16 0.75 -3.53
CA LEU A 85 -2.60 0.52 -3.60
C LEU A 85 -3.27 0.78 -2.25
N TYR A 86 -2.75 0.18 -1.16
CA TYR A 86 -3.29 0.39 0.18
C TYR A 86 -3.19 1.86 0.60
N ALA A 87 -2.03 2.50 0.37
CA ALA A 87 -1.84 3.92 0.68
C ALA A 87 -2.85 4.79 -0.06
N THR A 88 -3.07 4.56 -1.36
CA THR A 88 -4.07 5.29 -2.14
C THR A 88 -5.47 5.11 -1.58
N LYS A 89 -5.88 3.87 -1.27
CA LYS A 89 -7.22 3.56 -0.74
C LYS A 89 -7.49 4.15 0.65
N LEU A 90 -6.47 4.25 1.48
CA LEU A 90 -6.55 4.91 2.78
C LEU A 90 -6.60 6.44 2.62
N ALA A 91 -5.83 6.99 1.68
CA ALA A 91 -5.87 8.43 1.39
C ALA A 91 -7.24 8.87 0.86
N GLU A 92 -7.92 8.07 0.04
CA GLU A 92 -9.31 8.31 -0.39
C GLU A 92 -10.31 8.41 0.79
N ARG A 93 -9.93 7.88 1.96
CA ARG A 93 -10.73 7.92 3.20
C ARG A 93 -10.31 9.02 4.17
N GLY A 94 -9.47 9.96 3.72
CA GLY A 94 -9.08 11.14 4.49
C GLY A 94 -7.85 10.97 5.38
N PHE A 95 -7.09 9.88 5.24
CA PHE A 95 -5.79 9.74 5.89
C PHE A 95 -4.69 10.37 5.02
N VAL A 96 -3.69 10.98 5.63
CA VAL A 96 -2.41 11.16 4.96
C VAL A 96 -1.67 9.83 5.01
N THR A 97 -1.17 9.33 3.89
CA THR A 97 -0.49 8.04 3.90
C THR A 97 0.90 8.12 3.27
N LEU A 98 1.81 7.31 3.78
CA LEU A 98 3.17 7.21 3.28
C LEU A 98 3.47 5.74 2.97
N SER A 99 3.67 5.41 1.71
CA SER A 99 4.27 4.13 1.35
C SER A 99 5.79 4.30 1.23
N LEU A 100 6.56 3.33 1.66
CA LEU A 100 8.01 3.39 1.59
C LEU A 100 8.61 2.09 1.05
N ASP A 101 9.75 2.22 0.39
CA ASP A 101 10.66 1.09 0.19
C ASP A 101 11.47 0.91 1.47
N LEU A 102 11.50 -0.30 2.00
CA LEU A 102 12.39 -0.62 3.12
C LEU A 102 13.84 -0.58 2.67
N SER A 103 14.77 -0.26 3.57
CA SER A 103 16.20 -0.27 3.28
C SER A 103 16.62 -1.52 2.52
N PHE A 104 17.54 -1.39 1.58
CA PHE A 104 18.03 -2.42 0.64
C PHE A 104 17.11 -2.74 -0.54
N TRP A 105 15.88 -2.17 -0.59
CA TRP A 105 14.88 -2.42 -1.62
C TRP A 105 14.52 -1.16 -2.41
N GLY A 106 14.00 -1.35 -3.64
CA GLY A 106 13.46 -0.29 -4.47
C GLY A 106 14.36 0.94 -4.60
N GLU A 107 13.82 2.12 -4.31
CA GLU A 107 14.53 3.41 -4.35
C GLU A 107 15.31 3.72 -3.05
N SER A 108 15.16 2.91 -1.99
CA SER A 108 15.90 3.06 -0.74
C SER A 108 17.34 2.56 -0.86
N GLU A 109 18.22 3.15 -0.07
CA GLU A 109 19.63 2.79 -0.01
C GLU A 109 19.87 1.52 0.81
N GLY A 110 21.11 1.05 0.79
CA GLY A 110 21.61 -0.09 1.54
C GLY A 110 22.24 -1.16 0.64
N GLU A 111 23.34 -1.70 1.14
CA GLU A 111 24.08 -2.81 0.50
C GLU A 111 24.34 -3.92 1.54
N PRO A 112 24.28 -5.21 1.14
CA PRO A 112 23.96 -5.69 -0.22
C PRO A 112 22.48 -5.48 -0.55
N ARG A 113 22.16 -5.27 -1.83
CA ARG A 113 20.75 -5.12 -2.25
C ARG A 113 19.94 -6.38 -1.92
N ASN A 114 18.64 -6.15 -1.65
CA ASN A 114 17.67 -7.20 -1.29
C ASN A 114 17.97 -7.93 0.02
N ALA A 115 18.79 -7.35 0.89
CA ALA A 115 18.97 -7.85 2.24
C ALA A 115 17.67 -7.71 3.06
N VAL A 116 17.46 -8.64 3.97
CA VAL A 116 16.32 -8.65 4.90
C VAL A 116 16.86 -8.52 6.32
N LEU A 117 16.75 -7.32 6.89
CA LEU A 117 17.23 -7.01 8.23
C LEU A 117 16.08 -6.36 9.03
N PRO A 118 15.35 -7.15 9.84
CA PRO A 118 14.16 -6.67 10.57
C PRO A 118 14.41 -5.45 11.46
N ASP A 119 15.58 -5.38 12.08
CA ASP A 119 15.95 -4.25 12.95
C ASP A 119 16.06 -2.93 12.13
N VAL A 120 16.66 -3.03 10.93
CA VAL A 120 16.74 -1.87 10.02
C VAL A 120 15.36 -1.49 9.50
N TYR A 121 14.51 -2.47 9.21
CA TYR A 121 13.13 -2.21 8.78
C TYR A 121 12.32 -1.51 9.86
N SER A 122 12.45 -1.93 11.12
CA SER A 122 11.82 -1.26 12.25
C SER A 122 12.25 0.20 12.36
N GLU A 123 13.54 0.45 12.10
CA GLU A 123 14.09 1.80 12.08
C GLU A 123 13.58 2.62 10.89
N ASP A 124 13.39 2.03 9.70
CA ASP A 124 12.82 2.73 8.56
C ASP A 124 11.40 3.23 8.88
N PHE A 125 10.58 2.44 9.58
CA PHE A 125 9.27 2.88 10.07
C PHE A 125 9.37 3.99 11.11
N SER A 126 10.34 3.91 12.04
CA SER A 126 10.59 4.94 13.04
C SER A 126 10.97 6.26 12.38
N ALA A 127 11.91 6.23 11.43
CA ALA A 127 12.30 7.40 10.65
C ALA A 127 11.14 7.99 9.82
N ALA A 128 10.25 7.13 9.31
CA ALA A 128 9.04 7.55 8.61
C ALA A 128 8.04 8.27 9.55
N MET A 129 7.88 7.81 10.79
CA MET A 129 7.09 8.49 11.82
C MET A 129 7.66 9.88 12.13
N ASP A 130 8.97 9.99 12.29
CA ASP A 130 9.64 11.27 12.52
C ASP A 130 9.46 12.20 11.32
N PHE A 131 9.66 11.71 10.11
CA PHE A 131 9.44 12.47 8.88
C PHE A 131 8.01 13.02 8.80
N LEU A 132 6.99 12.20 9.03
CA LEU A 132 5.59 12.63 9.05
C LEU A 132 5.33 13.62 10.19
N GLY A 133 5.90 13.39 11.36
CA GLY A 133 5.77 14.25 12.55
C GLY A 133 6.32 15.68 12.35
N THR A 134 7.19 15.90 11.37
CA THR A 134 7.66 17.26 11.01
C THR A 134 6.68 18.03 10.13
N ARG A 135 5.67 17.39 9.58
CA ARG A 135 4.72 18.04 8.65
C ARG A 135 3.66 18.82 9.42
N PRO A 136 3.40 20.08 9.07
CA PRO A 136 2.47 20.94 9.84
C PRO A 136 1.02 20.44 9.80
N PHE A 137 0.67 19.69 8.78
CA PHE A 137 -0.67 19.12 8.56
C PHE A 137 -0.87 17.72 9.17
N ILE A 138 0.11 17.20 9.91
CA ILE A 138 0.01 15.88 10.56
C ILE A 138 -0.35 16.02 12.04
N ASN A 139 -1.31 15.22 12.49
CA ASN A 139 -1.55 15.00 13.90
C ASN A 139 -0.56 13.93 14.42
N ARG A 140 0.48 14.38 15.14
CA ARG A 140 1.56 13.51 15.65
C ARG A 140 1.09 12.41 16.60
N GLU A 141 -0.04 12.60 17.28
CA GLU A 141 -0.60 11.62 18.21
C GLU A 141 -1.44 10.55 17.48
N ARG A 142 -1.58 10.68 16.16
CA ARG A 142 -2.40 9.79 15.32
C ARG A 142 -1.63 9.33 14.08
N ILE A 143 -0.41 8.83 14.30
CA ILE A 143 0.41 8.18 13.27
C ILE A 143 0.44 6.69 13.59
N GLY A 144 0.12 5.84 12.60
CA GLY A 144 0.14 4.39 12.71
C GLY A 144 0.80 3.71 11.51
#